data_332683dcdaae54b552fb1d9c7d47467a
#
_entry.id   332683dcdaae54b552fb1d9c7d47467a
#
_cell.length_a   1.000
_cell.length_b   1.000
_cell.length_c   1.000
_cell.angle_alpha   90.00
_cell.angle_beta   90.00
_cell.angle_gamma   90.00
#
_symmetry.space_group_name_H-M   'P 1'
#
loop_
_entity.id
_entity.type
_entity.pdbx_description
1 polymer ?
#
loop_
_entity_poly.entity_id
_entity_poly.type
_entity_poly.pdbx_seq_one_letter_code
_entity_poly.pdbx_strand_id
1 'polypeptide(L)'
;MTFSIQQSMPLSPDIISDLAPAGVLRAGINLSNFLLVTKVNSRGDPVGVAADLAGEVAMCLGVLVKYVTFKSPGELADAVDKDIWDIGLIGAEPQRAETIAFTPAYAEIEATYLVPSGSPLKTIADVDSIGVRIAVTARSAYGLWLDRNIKHAELKRSETLDSAYEQFVTAKLSALAGLRPRLLSDLEKLPGARILDGRFMSVQQAIGTSRNNPAGAAFLRDFVEEAKSSGLVARLIERHQVRGFSVAPLAP
;
A
#
# COMPACT_ATOMS: atom_id res chain seq x y z
N MET A 1 18.32 19.45 -12.02
CA MET A 1 19.38 18.45 -11.87
C MET A 1 18.71 17.12 -11.61
N THR A 2 18.74 16.21 -12.58
CA THR A 2 18.20 14.85 -12.43
C THR A 2 19.26 14.05 -11.69
N PHE A 3 19.11 13.88 -10.37
CA PHE A 3 19.90 12.92 -9.63
C PHE A 3 19.38 11.52 -9.99
N SER A 4 20.11 10.84 -10.83
CA SER A 4 19.83 9.45 -11.21
C SER A 4 20.46 8.53 -10.16
N ILE A 5 19.68 7.68 -9.52
CA ILE A 5 20.15 6.54 -8.68
C ILE A 5 20.99 5.57 -9.54
N GLN A 6 21.00 5.74 -10.84
CA GLN A 6 21.58 4.89 -11.88
C GLN A 6 23.09 4.60 -11.75
N GLN A 7 23.84 5.32 -10.90
CA GLN A 7 25.32 5.22 -10.92
C GLN A 7 25.96 4.48 -9.74
N SER A 8 25.21 4.04 -8.73
CA SER A 8 25.80 3.52 -7.48
C SER A 8 25.59 2.03 -7.20
N MET A 9 24.68 1.35 -7.89
CA MET A 9 24.34 -0.05 -7.57
C MET A 9 24.91 -1.02 -8.61
N PRO A 10 25.83 -1.93 -8.22
CA PRO A 10 26.36 -2.92 -9.15
C PRO A 10 25.27 -3.92 -9.55
N LEU A 11 25.06 -4.08 -10.86
CA LEU A 11 24.13 -5.05 -11.42
C LEU A 11 24.86 -6.37 -11.68
N SER A 12 24.39 -7.46 -11.05
CA SER A 12 24.82 -8.81 -11.41
C SER A 12 23.82 -9.46 -12.38
N PRO A 13 24.24 -10.47 -13.16
CA PRO A 13 23.33 -11.25 -13.99
C PRO A 13 22.17 -11.87 -13.22
N ASP A 14 22.38 -12.25 -11.96
CA ASP A 14 21.35 -12.84 -11.09
C ASP A 14 20.24 -11.85 -10.77
N ILE A 15 20.56 -10.57 -10.56
CA ILE A 15 19.55 -9.51 -10.34
C ILE A 15 18.65 -9.37 -11.58
N ILE A 16 19.23 -9.37 -12.78
CA ILE A 16 18.46 -9.29 -14.03
C ILE A 16 17.61 -10.56 -14.22
N SER A 17 18.18 -11.72 -13.91
CA SER A 17 17.46 -12.99 -13.98
C SER A 17 16.26 -13.02 -13.03
N ASP A 18 16.38 -12.44 -11.83
CA ASP A 18 15.34 -12.41 -10.81
C ASP A 18 14.23 -11.38 -11.13
N LEU A 19 14.61 -10.19 -11.65
CA LEU A 19 13.69 -9.04 -11.75
C LEU A 19 13.24 -8.70 -13.18
N ALA A 20 13.98 -9.16 -14.20
CA ALA A 20 13.66 -8.89 -15.58
C ALA A 20 14.01 -10.08 -16.50
N PRO A 21 13.56 -11.32 -16.20
CA PRO A 21 13.94 -12.52 -16.93
C PRO A 21 13.57 -12.48 -18.42
N ALA A 22 12.55 -11.71 -18.77
CA ALA A 22 12.09 -11.49 -20.15
C ALA A 22 12.65 -10.20 -20.79
N GLY A 23 13.69 -9.56 -20.19
CA GLY A 23 14.25 -8.30 -20.66
C GLY A 23 13.35 -7.07 -20.39
N VAL A 24 12.33 -7.22 -19.58
CA VAL A 24 11.40 -6.18 -19.16
C VAL A 24 11.01 -6.40 -17.69
N LEU A 25 10.92 -5.34 -16.89
CA LEU A 25 10.44 -5.40 -15.53
C LEU A 25 8.90 -5.37 -15.51
N ARG A 26 8.25 -6.44 -15.07
CA ARG A 26 6.79 -6.49 -14.90
C ARG A 26 6.45 -6.01 -13.50
N ALA A 27 5.84 -4.83 -13.40
CA ALA A 27 5.49 -4.20 -12.12
C ALA A 27 4.01 -4.39 -11.81
N GLY A 28 3.71 -5.15 -10.77
CA GLY A 28 2.37 -5.34 -10.20
C GLY A 28 1.90 -4.10 -9.45
N ILE A 29 0.81 -3.49 -9.89
CA ILE A 29 0.27 -2.24 -9.34
C ILE A 29 -1.16 -2.44 -8.87
N ASN A 30 -1.42 -2.14 -7.60
CA ASN A 30 -2.76 -2.13 -7.02
C ASN A 30 -3.48 -0.81 -7.33
N LEU A 31 -4.50 -0.86 -8.19
CA LEU A 31 -5.28 0.32 -8.60
C LEU A 31 -6.23 0.84 -7.50
N SER A 32 -6.55 0.05 -6.48
CA SER A 32 -7.47 0.49 -5.43
C SER A 32 -6.84 1.49 -4.44
N ASN A 33 -5.51 1.63 -4.42
CA ASN A 33 -4.82 2.58 -3.57
C ASN A 33 -4.65 3.92 -4.29
N PHE A 34 -5.62 4.81 -4.13
CA PHE A 34 -5.64 6.14 -4.75
C PHE A 34 -4.48 7.07 -4.32
N LEU A 35 -3.75 6.73 -3.25
CA LEU A 35 -2.55 7.45 -2.82
C LEU A 35 -1.32 7.04 -3.63
N LEU A 36 -1.30 5.81 -4.11
CA LEU A 36 -0.21 5.27 -4.93
C LEU A 36 -0.47 5.40 -6.43
N VAL A 37 -1.75 5.38 -6.82
CA VAL A 37 -2.22 5.53 -8.20
C VAL A 37 -3.26 6.63 -8.25
N THR A 38 -2.88 7.81 -8.72
CA THR A 38 -3.75 8.98 -8.75
C THR A 38 -4.68 9.01 -9.96
N LYS A 39 -4.30 8.35 -11.04
CA LYS A 39 -5.10 8.19 -12.26
C LYS A 39 -4.56 7.07 -13.15
N VAL A 40 -5.30 6.74 -14.18
CA VAL A 40 -4.88 5.88 -15.30
C VAL A 40 -4.83 6.77 -16.55
N ASN A 41 -3.76 6.66 -17.34
CA ASN A 41 -3.59 7.45 -18.56
C ASN A 41 -4.42 6.88 -19.74
N SER A 42 -4.39 7.55 -20.89
CA SER A 42 -5.12 7.14 -22.09
C SER A 42 -4.67 5.80 -22.69
N ARG A 43 -3.50 5.30 -22.32
CA ARG A 43 -2.96 3.99 -22.73
C ARG A 43 -3.32 2.87 -21.76
N GLY A 44 -3.98 3.19 -20.64
CA GLY A 44 -4.30 2.24 -19.59
C GLY A 44 -3.18 2.08 -18.54
N ASP A 45 -2.09 2.84 -18.61
CA ASP A 45 -1.01 2.76 -17.62
C ASP A 45 -1.36 3.53 -16.34
N PRO A 46 -1.00 3.00 -15.17
CA PRO A 46 -1.17 3.72 -13.91
C PRO A 46 -0.23 4.92 -13.84
N VAL A 47 -0.71 6.00 -13.22
CA VAL A 47 0.07 7.22 -12.94
C VAL A 47 0.02 7.47 -11.44
N GLY A 48 1.17 7.65 -10.81
CA GLY A 48 1.27 7.87 -9.37
C GLY A 48 2.63 7.43 -8.82
N VAL A 49 2.76 7.54 -7.51
CA VAL A 49 4.01 7.21 -6.80
C VAL A 49 4.47 5.78 -7.08
N ALA A 50 3.55 4.82 -7.10
CA ALA A 50 3.90 3.41 -7.35
C ALA A 50 4.44 3.19 -8.77
N ALA A 51 3.79 3.77 -9.78
CA ALA A 51 4.21 3.63 -11.17
C ALA A 51 5.57 4.29 -11.43
N ASP A 52 5.78 5.51 -10.90
CA ASP A 52 7.05 6.22 -11.05
C ASP A 52 8.17 5.46 -10.33
N LEU A 53 7.93 4.95 -9.11
CA LEU A 53 8.94 4.19 -8.38
C LEU A 53 9.33 2.88 -9.10
N ALA A 54 8.35 2.18 -9.70
CA ALA A 54 8.63 1.02 -10.56
C ALA A 54 9.43 1.40 -11.81
N GLY A 55 9.15 2.56 -12.39
CA GLY A 55 9.94 3.12 -13.50
C GLY A 55 11.39 3.39 -13.12
N GLU A 56 11.64 3.93 -11.92
CA GLU A 56 13.00 4.15 -11.41
C GLU A 56 13.74 2.81 -11.18
N VAL A 57 13.08 1.78 -10.67
CA VAL A 57 13.66 0.42 -10.58
C VAL A 57 14.05 -0.08 -11.96
N ALA A 58 13.16 0.00 -12.96
CA ALA A 58 13.44 -0.43 -14.33
C ALA A 58 14.61 0.35 -14.95
N MET A 59 14.70 1.64 -14.70
CA MET A 59 15.80 2.50 -15.15
C MET A 59 17.13 2.04 -14.54
N CYS A 60 17.16 1.72 -13.24
CA CYS A 60 18.36 1.18 -12.59
C CYS A 60 18.79 -0.17 -13.20
N LEU A 61 17.82 -1.01 -13.59
CA LEU A 61 18.09 -2.30 -14.22
C LEU A 61 18.45 -2.17 -15.72
N GLY A 62 18.31 -0.98 -16.33
CA GLY A 62 18.54 -0.76 -17.77
C GLY A 62 17.50 -1.43 -18.67
N VAL A 63 16.29 -1.66 -18.18
CA VAL A 63 15.18 -2.30 -18.90
C VAL A 63 13.95 -1.41 -18.98
N LEU A 64 12.97 -1.79 -19.82
CA LEU A 64 11.66 -1.13 -19.83
C LEU A 64 10.77 -1.67 -18.71
N VAL A 65 9.85 -0.84 -18.20
CA VAL A 65 8.80 -1.28 -17.29
C VAL A 65 7.51 -1.62 -18.04
N LYS A 66 6.86 -2.70 -17.62
CA LYS A 66 5.51 -3.08 -18.03
C LYS A 66 4.63 -3.16 -16.79
N TYR A 67 3.55 -2.39 -16.75
CA TYR A 67 2.61 -2.42 -15.63
C TYR A 67 1.63 -3.57 -15.77
N VAL A 68 1.45 -4.32 -14.66
CA VAL A 68 0.44 -5.37 -14.51
C VAL A 68 -0.50 -4.90 -13.41
N THR A 69 -1.72 -4.51 -13.77
CA THR A 69 -2.66 -3.86 -12.86
C THR A 69 -3.60 -4.87 -12.20
N PHE A 70 -3.89 -4.64 -10.93
CA PHE A 70 -4.79 -5.45 -10.10
C PHE A 70 -5.86 -4.56 -9.46
N LYS A 71 -7.07 -5.09 -9.29
CA LYS A 71 -8.19 -4.35 -8.68
C LYS A 71 -8.06 -4.23 -7.17
N SER A 72 -7.29 -5.12 -6.54
CA SER A 72 -7.08 -5.13 -5.09
C SER A 72 -5.68 -5.58 -4.72
N PRO A 73 -5.19 -5.22 -3.52
CA PRO A 73 -3.89 -5.69 -3.02
C PRO A 73 -3.87 -7.20 -2.77
N GLY A 74 -5.03 -7.80 -2.49
CA GLY A 74 -5.17 -9.24 -2.34
C GLY A 74 -4.93 -9.98 -3.64
N GLU A 75 -5.54 -9.52 -4.75
CA GLU A 75 -5.33 -10.12 -6.07
C GLU A 75 -3.86 -10.03 -6.50
N LEU A 76 -3.20 -8.89 -6.23
CA LEU A 76 -1.77 -8.73 -6.52
C LEU A 76 -0.93 -9.72 -5.72
N ALA A 77 -1.18 -9.86 -4.42
CA ALA A 77 -0.45 -10.81 -3.57
C ALA A 77 -0.65 -12.27 -4.02
N ASP A 78 -1.88 -12.67 -4.38
CA ASP A 78 -2.20 -14.02 -4.86
C ASP A 78 -1.54 -14.37 -6.22
N ALA A 79 -1.00 -13.39 -6.91
CA ALA A 79 -0.37 -13.57 -8.20
C ALA A 79 1.15 -13.79 -8.14
N VAL A 80 1.77 -13.76 -6.95
CA VAL A 80 3.24 -13.87 -6.79
C VAL A 80 3.80 -15.18 -7.40
N ASP A 81 3.10 -16.30 -7.21
CA ASP A 81 3.56 -17.60 -7.70
C ASP A 81 3.04 -17.94 -9.12
N LYS A 82 2.41 -16.96 -9.81
CA LYS A 82 1.82 -17.17 -11.15
C LYS A 82 2.69 -16.66 -12.28
N ASP A 83 3.91 -16.20 -11.98
CA ASP A 83 4.84 -15.61 -12.95
C ASP A 83 4.20 -14.50 -13.82
N ILE A 84 3.38 -13.65 -13.17
CA ILE A 84 2.68 -12.55 -13.86
C ILE A 84 3.39 -11.21 -13.65
N TRP A 85 4.07 -11.04 -12.52
CA TRP A 85 4.83 -9.85 -12.18
C TRP A 85 6.16 -10.21 -11.51
N ASP A 86 7.16 -9.34 -11.63
CA ASP A 86 8.50 -9.50 -11.06
C ASP A 86 8.63 -8.71 -9.75
N ILE A 87 8.03 -7.52 -9.69
CA ILE A 87 7.90 -6.72 -8.47
C ILE A 87 6.45 -6.32 -8.23
N GLY A 88 6.05 -6.23 -6.96
CA GLY A 88 4.72 -5.77 -6.56
C GLY A 88 4.79 -4.60 -5.58
N LEU A 89 4.04 -3.52 -5.82
CA LEU A 89 3.99 -2.35 -4.95
C LEU A 89 2.70 -2.36 -4.15
N ILE A 90 2.79 -2.89 -2.91
CA ILE A 90 1.65 -3.05 -1.99
C ILE A 90 2.09 -2.87 -0.54
N GLY A 91 1.11 -2.75 0.36
CA GLY A 91 1.38 -2.78 1.80
C GLY A 91 1.97 -4.11 2.25
N ALA A 92 3.13 -4.06 2.93
CA ALA A 92 3.74 -5.23 3.54
C ALA A 92 2.88 -5.71 4.71
N GLU A 93 2.66 -7.01 4.77
CA GLU A 93 1.87 -7.70 5.79
C GLU A 93 2.45 -9.07 6.08
N PRO A 94 2.46 -9.54 7.35
CA PRO A 94 3.03 -10.84 7.71
C PRO A 94 2.50 -12.01 6.87
N GLN A 95 1.19 -12.07 6.63
CA GLN A 95 0.58 -13.11 5.81
C GLN A 95 1.09 -13.08 4.35
N ARG A 96 1.28 -11.90 3.77
CA ARG A 96 1.84 -11.75 2.41
C ARG A 96 3.34 -12.09 2.39
N ALA A 97 4.04 -11.81 3.48
CA ALA A 97 5.47 -12.10 3.61
C ALA A 97 5.79 -13.60 3.66
N GLU A 98 4.79 -14.48 3.75
CA GLU A 98 4.99 -15.93 3.61
C GLU A 98 5.49 -16.32 2.22
N THR A 99 5.07 -15.59 1.17
CA THR A 99 5.43 -15.85 -0.23
C THR A 99 6.18 -14.71 -0.90
N ILE A 100 6.04 -13.48 -0.39
CA ILE A 100 6.66 -12.27 -0.94
C ILE A 100 7.82 -11.83 -0.04
N ALA A 101 8.99 -11.61 -0.64
CA ALA A 101 10.12 -10.94 -0.01
C ALA A 101 9.92 -9.42 -0.14
N PHE A 102 9.61 -8.74 0.96
CA PHE A 102 9.42 -7.30 1.00
C PHE A 102 10.70 -6.55 1.33
N THR A 103 10.84 -5.38 0.74
CA THR A 103 11.81 -4.36 1.19
C THR A 103 11.36 -3.75 2.52
N PRO A 104 12.21 -2.98 3.22
CA PRO A 104 11.70 -1.96 4.13
C PRO A 104 10.67 -1.06 3.44
N ALA A 105 9.77 -0.47 4.20
CA ALA A 105 8.79 0.43 3.62
C ALA A 105 9.47 1.65 2.97
N TYR A 106 8.99 2.05 1.79
CA TYR A 106 9.37 3.33 1.21
C TYR A 106 8.50 4.47 1.72
N ALA A 107 7.27 4.16 2.14
CA ALA A 107 6.35 5.15 2.70
C ALA A 107 5.30 4.50 3.62
N GLU A 108 4.63 5.34 4.42
CA GLU A 108 3.66 4.94 5.42
C GLU A 108 2.33 5.67 5.24
N ILE A 109 1.23 4.97 5.54
CA ILE A 109 -0.12 5.54 5.54
C ILE A 109 -0.79 5.16 6.86
N GLU A 110 -1.25 6.15 7.62
CA GLU A 110 -1.99 5.89 8.86
C GLU A 110 -3.35 5.25 8.58
N ALA A 111 -3.68 4.22 9.35
CA ALA A 111 -5.00 3.62 9.42
C ALA A 111 -5.65 3.90 10.78
N THR A 112 -6.90 4.33 10.74
CA THR A 112 -7.68 4.75 11.91
C THR A 112 -9.16 4.44 11.72
N TYR A 113 -10.02 4.99 12.57
CA TYR A 113 -11.46 4.79 12.52
C TYR A 113 -12.22 6.10 12.33
N LEU A 114 -13.26 6.06 11.51
CA LEU A 114 -14.31 7.05 11.44
C LEU A 114 -15.52 6.52 12.20
N VAL A 115 -16.11 7.34 13.06
CA VAL A 115 -17.29 6.99 13.87
C VAL A 115 -18.44 7.95 13.58
N PRO A 116 -19.71 7.49 13.65
CA PRO A 116 -20.87 8.31 13.34
C PRO A 116 -21.09 9.44 14.37
N SER A 117 -21.94 10.39 14.01
CA SER A 117 -22.40 11.44 14.94
C SER A 117 -22.97 10.82 16.22
N GLY A 118 -22.63 11.42 17.38
CA GLY A 118 -23.09 10.94 18.67
C GLY A 118 -22.49 9.63 19.16
N SER A 119 -21.50 9.06 18.44
CA SER A 119 -20.83 7.82 18.87
C SER A 119 -20.21 7.95 20.26
N PRO A 120 -20.39 6.96 21.15
CA PRO A 120 -19.74 6.91 22.46
C PRO A 120 -18.24 6.57 22.39
N LEU A 121 -17.77 6.00 21.25
CA LEU A 121 -16.37 5.64 21.05
C LEU A 121 -15.52 6.90 20.95
N LYS A 122 -14.57 7.10 21.86
CA LYS A 122 -13.76 8.33 21.94
C LYS A 122 -12.30 8.10 21.54
N THR A 123 -11.79 6.89 21.74
CA THR A 123 -10.40 6.51 21.51
C THR A 123 -10.30 5.28 20.61
N ILE A 124 -9.12 5.03 20.07
CA ILE A 124 -8.83 3.81 19.30
C ILE A 124 -9.12 2.54 20.12
N ALA A 125 -8.79 2.57 21.43
CA ALA A 125 -8.98 1.42 22.31
C ALA A 125 -10.46 1.08 22.55
N ASP A 126 -11.36 2.06 22.51
CA ASP A 126 -12.79 1.83 22.72
C ASP A 126 -13.41 0.98 21.60
N VAL A 127 -12.78 0.96 20.42
CA VAL A 127 -13.35 0.30 19.24
C VAL A 127 -13.33 -1.23 19.36
N ASP A 128 -12.34 -1.83 20.05
CA ASP A 128 -12.34 -3.28 20.29
C ASP A 128 -13.15 -3.65 21.53
N SER A 129 -14.45 -3.44 21.47
CA SER A 129 -15.38 -3.72 22.58
C SER A 129 -16.56 -4.58 22.13
N ILE A 130 -17.12 -5.34 23.08
CA ILE A 130 -18.30 -6.19 22.83
C ILE A 130 -19.47 -5.34 22.33
N GLY A 131 -20.11 -5.79 21.25
CA GLY A 131 -21.24 -5.09 20.61
C GLY A 131 -20.82 -4.01 19.60
N VAL A 132 -19.54 -3.66 19.51
CA VAL A 132 -19.02 -2.77 18.46
C VAL A 132 -18.91 -3.56 17.15
N ARG A 133 -19.43 -2.96 16.06
CA ARG A 133 -19.37 -3.52 14.71
C ARG A 133 -18.56 -2.58 13.82
N ILE A 134 -17.50 -3.11 13.19
CA ILE A 134 -16.52 -2.34 12.42
C ILE A 134 -16.66 -2.71 10.95
N ALA A 135 -16.97 -1.74 10.08
CA ALA A 135 -16.83 -1.92 8.64
C ALA A 135 -15.35 -1.89 8.25
N VAL A 136 -14.93 -2.78 7.38
CA VAL A 136 -13.54 -2.87 6.91
C VAL A 136 -13.47 -3.44 5.50
N THR A 137 -12.52 -2.95 4.70
CA THR A 137 -12.24 -3.52 3.39
C THR A 137 -11.46 -4.84 3.55
N ALA A 138 -12.03 -5.92 3.06
CA ALA A 138 -11.44 -7.25 3.11
C ALA A 138 -10.06 -7.27 2.42
N ARG A 139 -9.12 -8.04 3.00
CA ARG A 139 -7.80 -8.26 2.45
C ARG A 139 -6.95 -7.01 2.19
N SER A 140 -7.39 -5.84 2.68
CA SER A 140 -6.54 -4.66 2.81
C SER A 140 -5.46 -4.90 3.87
N ALA A 141 -4.33 -4.18 3.84
CA ALA A 141 -3.28 -4.36 4.85
C ALA A 141 -3.80 -4.09 6.27
N TYR A 142 -4.61 -3.03 6.44
CA TYR A 142 -5.23 -2.73 7.73
C TYR A 142 -6.35 -3.73 8.10
N GLY A 143 -7.05 -4.30 7.11
CA GLY A 143 -8.04 -5.37 7.34
C GLY A 143 -7.37 -6.64 7.88
N LEU A 144 -6.28 -7.08 7.26
CA LEU A 144 -5.48 -8.21 7.72
C LEU A 144 -4.89 -7.97 9.13
N TRP A 145 -4.50 -6.73 9.44
CA TRP A 145 -4.07 -6.37 10.78
C TRP A 145 -5.23 -6.51 11.78
N LEU A 146 -6.42 -6.00 11.46
CA LEU A 146 -7.60 -6.09 12.32
C LEU A 146 -8.02 -7.55 12.55
N ASP A 147 -7.93 -8.41 11.52
CA ASP A 147 -8.23 -9.85 11.64
C ASP A 147 -7.37 -10.53 12.72
N ARG A 148 -6.12 -10.07 12.92
CA ARG A 148 -5.21 -10.63 13.93
C ARG A 148 -5.32 -9.96 15.30
N ASN A 149 -5.79 -8.72 15.38
CA ASN A 149 -5.68 -7.91 16.60
C ASN A 149 -7.01 -7.62 17.29
N ILE A 150 -8.14 -7.58 16.56
CA ILE A 150 -9.47 -7.41 17.16
C ILE A 150 -9.87 -8.69 17.88
N LYS A 151 -10.33 -8.53 19.13
CA LYS A 151 -10.68 -9.64 20.02
C LYS A 151 -12.15 -9.65 20.44
N HIS A 152 -12.79 -8.49 20.51
CA HIS A 152 -14.12 -8.31 21.11
C HIS A 152 -15.13 -7.73 20.10
N ALA A 153 -14.70 -6.82 19.25
CA ALA A 153 -15.56 -6.22 18.23
C ALA A 153 -15.78 -7.17 17.04
N GLU A 154 -16.87 -6.94 16.32
CA GLU A 154 -17.22 -7.72 15.12
C GLU A 154 -16.75 -6.99 13.86
N LEU A 155 -15.97 -7.67 13.01
CA LEU A 155 -15.55 -7.14 11.72
C LEU A 155 -16.58 -7.45 10.62
N LYS A 156 -17.14 -6.42 9.99
CA LYS A 156 -18.02 -6.50 8.82
C LYS A 156 -17.19 -6.19 7.57
N ARG A 157 -16.86 -7.22 6.81
CA ARG A 157 -15.94 -7.14 5.65
C ARG A 157 -16.71 -6.85 4.38
N SER A 158 -16.16 -5.95 3.55
CA SER A 158 -16.64 -5.63 2.21
C SER A 158 -15.50 -5.71 1.20
N GLU A 159 -15.79 -5.93 -0.06
CA GLU A 159 -14.77 -6.16 -1.10
C GLU A 159 -14.01 -4.89 -1.49
N THR A 160 -14.67 -3.73 -1.44
CA THR A 160 -14.11 -2.45 -1.89
C THR A 160 -14.19 -1.39 -0.80
N LEU A 161 -13.43 -0.31 -0.96
CA LEU A 161 -13.50 0.86 -0.08
C LEU A 161 -14.91 1.46 -0.07
N ASP A 162 -15.55 1.55 -1.25
CA ASP A 162 -16.89 2.12 -1.38
C ASP A 162 -17.95 1.23 -0.73
N SER A 163 -17.90 -0.08 -0.95
CA SER A 163 -18.85 -1.00 -0.31
C SER A 163 -18.67 -1.08 1.22
N ALA A 164 -17.46 -0.89 1.74
CA ALA A 164 -17.23 -0.78 3.18
C ALA A 164 -17.87 0.50 3.76
N TYR A 165 -17.73 1.63 3.06
CA TYR A 165 -18.39 2.88 3.42
C TYR A 165 -19.92 2.75 3.36
N GLU A 166 -20.47 2.22 2.27
CA GLU A 166 -21.91 1.99 2.11
C GLU A 166 -22.48 1.09 3.22
N GLN A 167 -21.78 0.00 3.54
CA GLN A 167 -22.17 -0.90 4.63
C GLN A 167 -22.12 -0.19 5.99
N PHE A 168 -21.10 0.64 6.24
CA PHE A 168 -21.01 1.44 7.46
C PHE A 168 -22.25 2.32 7.63
N VAL A 169 -22.65 3.01 6.58
CA VAL A 169 -23.80 3.94 6.61
C VAL A 169 -25.12 3.19 6.69
N THR A 170 -25.37 2.24 5.79
CA THR A 170 -26.69 1.58 5.64
C THR A 170 -27.01 0.64 6.78
N ALA A 171 -26.02 -0.11 7.27
CA ALA A 171 -26.17 -1.02 8.41
C ALA A 171 -25.96 -0.33 9.77
N LYS A 172 -25.73 1.00 9.79
CA LYS A 172 -25.49 1.80 11.01
C LYS A 172 -24.42 1.15 11.89
N LEU A 173 -23.27 0.88 11.31
CA LEU A 173 -22.17 0.24 12.03
C LEU A 173 -21.50 1.24 12.99
N SER A 174 -20.80 0.73 13.99
CA SER A 174 -20.21 1.54 15.06
C SER A 174 -18.98 2.32 14.62
N ALA A 175 -18.20 1.76 13.69
CA ALA A 175 -16.99 2.37 13.15
C ALA A 175 -16.72 1.92 11.70
N LEU A 176 -16.03 2.76 10.93
CA LEU A 176 -15.42 2.43 9.63
C LEU A 176 -13.90 2.48 9.79
N ALA A 177 -13.24 1.36 9.61
CA ALA A 177 -11.78 1.28 9.56
C ALA A 177 -11.26 1.61 8.16
N GLY A 178 -10.21 2.42 8.08
CA GLY A 178 -9.65 2.80 6.79
C GLY A 178 -8.38 3.62 6.88
N LEU A 179 -7.77 3.86 5.72
CA LEU A 179 -6.68 4.82 5.61
C LEU A 179 -7.20 6.22 5.92
N ARG A 180 -6.48 6.97 6.79
CA ARG A 180 -6.89 8.32 7.21
C ARG A 180 -7.27 9.25 6.04
N PRO A 181 -6.53 9.32 4.92
CA PRO A 181 -6.92 10.19 3.80
C PRO A 181 -8.25 9.79 3.16
N ARG A 182 -8.58 8.49 3.10
CA ARG A 182 -9.89 8.03 2.63
C ARG A 182 -10.99 8.42 3.61
N LEU A 183 -10.77 8.21 4.89
CA LEU A 183 -11.75 8.55 5.93
C LEU A 183 -12.02 10.06 6.00
N LEU A 184 -11.03 10.90 5.70
CA LEU A 184 -11.23 12.35 5.58
C LEU A 184 -12.20 12.70 4.44
N SER A 185 -12.05 12.07 3.27
CA SER A 185 -12.99 12.25 2.16
C SER A 185 -14.39 11.70 2.46
N ASP A 186 -14.47 10.60 3.19
CA ASP A 186 -15.76 10.03 3.61
C ASP A 186 -16.45 10.87 4.68
N LEU A 187 -15.67 11.52 5.55
CA LEU A 187 -16.16 12.43 6.60
C LEU A 187 -16.94 13.62 6.01
N GLU A 188 -16.52 14.14 4.84
CA GLU A 188 -17.21 15.24 4.16
C GLU A 188 -18.66 14.91 3.81
N LYS A 189 -18.99 13.62 3.66
CA LYS A 189 -20.32 13.11 3.31
C LYS A 189 -21.20 12.79 4.54
N LEU A 190 -20.65 12.91 5.77
CA LEU A 190 -21.28 12.44 6.99
C LEU A 190 -21.32 13.53 8.07
N PRO A 191 -22.30 14.44 8.05
CA PRO A 191 -22.42 15.52 9.03
C PRO A 191 -22.39 15.01 10.47
N GLY A 192 -21.51 15.59 11.30
CA GLY A 192 -21.36 15.25 12.71
C GLY A 192 -20.57 13.96 13.00
N ALA A 193 -20.18 13.20 12.00
CA ALA A 193 -19.21 12.12 12.16
C ALA A 193 -17.82 12.68 12.52
N ARG A 194 -16.92 11.85 13.01
CA ARG A 194 -15.55 12.25 13.34
C ARG A 194 -14.57 11.09 13.15
N ILE A 195 -13.33 11.43 12.85
CA ILE A 195 -12.21 10.50 12.88
C ILE A 195 -11.63 10.47 14.28
N LEU A 196 -11.36 9.28 14.81
CA LEU A 196 -10.72 9.14 16.12
C LEU A 196 -9.26 9.63 16.06
N ASP A 197 -8.82 10.25 17.15
CA ASP A 197 -7.43 10.68 17.30
C ASP A 197 -6.49 9.48 17.37
N GLY A 198 -5.30 9.65 16.81
CA GLY A 198 -4.31 8.58 16.72
C GLY A 198 -4.60 7.58 15.59
N ARG A 199 -3.88 6.49 15.61
CA ARG A 199 -3.96 5.40 14.62
C ARG A 199 -3.91 4.06 15.31
N PHE A 200 -4.54 3.02 14.74
CA PHE A 200 -4.34 1.66 15.24
C PHE A 200 -3.13 0.99 14.57
N MET A 201 -2.75 1.40 13.36
CA MET A 201 -1.52 1.00 12.68
C MET A 201 -1.08 2.01 11.62
N SER A 202 0.17 1.88 11.14
CA SER A 202 0.65 2.48 9.88
C SER A 202 0.85 1.38 8.85
N VAL A 203 0.19 1.51 7.70
CA VAL A 203 0.39 0.61 6.57
C VAL A 203 1.73 0.90 5.93
N GLN A 204 2.62 -0.09 5.94
CA GLN A 204 3.98 -0.03 5.40
C GLN A 204 3.92 -0.32 3.89
N GLN A 205 4.05 0.71 3.05
CA GLN A 205 4.09 0.54 1.60
C GLN A 205 5.50 0.12 1.17
N ALA A 206 5.62 -1.05 0.56
CA ALA A 206 6.90 -1.65 0.20
C ALA A 206 6.90 -2.16 -1.24
N ILE A 207 8.09 -2.47 -1.73
CA ILE A 207 8.28 -3.24 -2.97
C ILE A 207 8.49 -4.69 -2.54
N GLY A 208 7.76 -5.60 -3.15
CA GLY A 208 7.93 -7.03 -2.96
C GLY A 208 8.36 -7.74 -4.24
N THR A 209 9.06 -8.84 -4.12
CA THR A 209 9.33 -9.80 -5.20
C THR A 209 9.09 -11.21 -4.67
N SER A 210 9.09 -12.24 -5.53
CA SER A 210 9.01 -13.62 -5.07
C SER A 210 10.15 -13.95 -4.09
N ARG A 211 9.88 -14.77 -3.08
CA ARG A 211 10.94 -15.28 -2.20
C ARG A 211 11.99 -16.12 -2.92
N ASN A 212 11.68 -16.58 -4.12
CA ASN A 212 12.61 -17.31 -4.96
C ASN A 212 13.62 -16.41 -5.69
N ASN A 213 13.54 -15.08 -5.51
CA ASN A 213 14.36 -14.06 -6.15
C ASN A 213 15.29 -13.36 -5.13
N PRO A 214 16.27 -14.06 -4.52
CA PRO A 214 17.07 -13.50 -3.43
C PRO A 214 17.98 -12.35 -3.85
N ALA A 215 18.56 -12.40 -5.07
CA ALA A 215 19.40 -11.33 -5.59
C ALA A 215 18.57 -10.09 -5.91
N GLY A 216 17.40 -10.28 -6.51
CA GLY A 216 16.43 -9.22 -6.76
C GLY A 216 15.92 -8.58 -5.46
N ALA A 217 15.61 -9.38 -4.44
CA ALA A 217 15.16 -8.89 -3.14
C ALA A 217 16.24 -8.05 -2.43
N ALA A 218 17.50 -8.44 -2.52
CA ALA A 218 18.61 -7.68 -1.96
C ALA A 218 18.78 -6.33 -2.69
N PHE A 219 18.78 -6.35 -4.03
CA PHE A 219 18.84 -5.14 -4.85
C PHE A 219 17.70 -4.17 -4.54
N LEU A 220 16.46 -4.66 -4.46
CA LEU A 220 15.30 -3.81 -4.17
C LEU A 220 15.37 -3.18 -2.78
N ARG A 221 15.92 -3.87 -1.79
CA ARG A 221 16.13 -3.31 -0.44
C ARG A 221 17.08 -2.12 -0.49
N ASP A 222 18.23 -2.29 -1.14
CA ASP A 222 19.22 -1.23 -1.27
C ASP A 222 18.65 -0.05 -2.07
N PHE A 223 17.92 -0.35 -3.17
CA PHE A 223 17.22 0.66 -3.96
C PHE A 223 16.23 1.48 -3.12
N VAL A 224 15.41 0.85 -2.25
CA VAL A 224 14.42 1.56 -1.43
C VAL A 224 15.10 2.47 -0.41
N GLU A 225 16.18 2.02 0.23
CA GLU A 225 16.94 2.86 1.18
C GLU A 225 17.58 4.06 0.48
N GLU A 226 18.16 3.86 -0.70
CA GLU A 226 18.70 4.95 -1.51
C GLU A 226 17.60 5.90 -2.00
N ALA A 227 16.44 5.37 -2.42
CA ALA A 227 15.30 6.18 -2.84
C ALA A 227 14.74 7.07 -1.70
N LYS A 228 14.80 6.60 -0.46
CA LYS A 228 14.43 7.40 0.72
C LYS A 228 15.49 8.44 1.03
N SER A 229 16.77 8.03 1.14
CA SER A 229 17.88 8.89 1.54
C SER A 229 18.19 10.00 0.52
N SER A 230 18.07 9.73 -0.77
CA SER A 230 18.21 10.71 -1.85
C SER A 230 17.04 11.68 -1.97
N GLY A 231 15.95 11.44 -1.21
CA GLY A 231 14.70 12.20 -1.29
C GLY A 231 13.86 11.91 -2.53
N LEU A 232 14.15 10.84 -3.30
CA LEU A 232 13.34 10.48 -4.47
C LEU A 232 11.89 10.22 -4.05
N VAL A 233 11.64 9.43 -3.01
CA VAL A 233 10.28 9.13 -2.54
C VAL A 233 9.53 10.41 -2.17
N ALA A 234 10.18 11.35 -1.47
CA ALA A 234 9.57 12.64 -1.10
C ALA A 234 9.18 13.45 -2.34
N ARG A 235 10.08 13.53 -3.36
CA ARG A 235 9.79 14.22 -4.62
C ARG A 235 8.63 13.59 -5.42
N LEU A 236 8.50 12.25 -5.37
CA LEU A 236 7.38 11.56 -6.04
C LEU A 236 6.06 11.85 -5.34
N ILE A 237 6.04 11.85 -4.00
CA ILE A 237 4.85 12.24 -3.20
C ILE A 237 4.42 13.68 -3.53
N GLU A 238 5.37 14.61 -3.57
CA GLU A 238 5.13 16.01 -3.92
C GLU A 238 4.63 16.17 -5.35
N ARG A 239 5.28 15.52 -6.32
CA ARG A 239 4.89 15.54 -7.75
C ARG A 239 3.44 15.13 -7.96
N HIS A 240 3.01 14.09 -7.27
CA HIS A 240 1.64 13.58 -7.37
C HIS A 240 0.67 14.24 -6.40
N GLN A 241 1.13 15.24 -5.60
CA GLN A 241 0.32 16.00 -4.64
C GLN A 241 -0.45 15.12 -3.64
N VAL A 242 0.15 14.00 -3.23
CA VAL A 242 -0.48 13.03 -2.34
C VAL A 242 -0.40 13.50 -0.89
N ARG A 243 -1.55 13.66 -0.24
CA ARG A 243 -1.65 14.06 1.18
C ARG A 243 -1.92 12.85 2.06
N GLY A 244 -1.34 12.86 3.28
CA GLY A 244 -1.51 11.76 4.25
C GLY A 244 -0.70 10.51 3.93
N PHE A 245 0.36 10.70 3.16
CA PHE A 245 1.35 9.72 2.77
C PHE A 245 2.74 10.27 3.13
N SER A 246 3.48 9.59 3.97
CA SER A 246 4.79 10.04 4.45
C SER A 246 5.90 9.08 4.05
N VAL A 247 7.09 9.62 3.82
CA VAL A 247 8.30 8.79 3.62
C VAL A 247 8.53 7.98 4.89
N ALA A 248 8.75 6.68 4.75
CA ALA A 248 9.10 5.83 5.88
C ALA A 248 10.53 6.15 6.40
N PRO A 249 10.81 5.96 7.69
CA PRO A 249 12.17 6.11 8.20
C PRO A 249 13.14 5.12 7.51
N LEU A 250 14.44 5.47 7.52
CA LEU A 250 15.48 4.54 7.09
C LEU A 250 15.44 3.29 7.98
N ALA A 251 15.69 2.12 7.39
CA ALA A 251 15.86 0.91 8.17
C ALA A 251 17.09 1.00 9.07
N PRO A 252 17.05 0.43 10.29
CA PRO A 252 18.16 0.44 11.23
C PRO A 252 19.38 -0.34 10.73
#